data_0afa7799bd8008b2a8bdb7b1f0701053
#
_entry.id   0afa7799bd8008b2a8bdb7b1f0701053
#
_cell.length_a   1.000
_cell.length_b   1.000
_cell.length_c   1.000
_cell.angle_alpha   90.00
_cell.angle_beta   90.00
_cell.angle_gamma   90.00
#
_symmetry.space_group_name_H-M   'P 1'
#
loop_
_entity.id
_entity.type
_entity.pdbx_description
1 polymer ?
#
loop_
_entity_poly.entity_id
_entity_poly.type
_entity_poly.pdbx_seq_one_letter_code
_entity_poly.pdbx_strand_id
1 'polypeptide(L)'
;MNICDFGTVLKQLRKSHSLTQSELGASVGLSKAVVSKYENGMGFPTFDMLIRLADYFGVTTDYLLGVAKDKTVNVSGLSETQIETVHRVIAEFHRDNHKN
;
A
#
# COMPACT_ATOMS: atom_id res chain seq x y z
N MET A 1 -17.64 -1.12 -5.97
CA MET A 1 -16.45 -0.60 -5.32
C MET A 1 -16.06 0.74 -5.92
N ASN A 2 -15.63 1.64 -5.09
CA ASN A 2 -15.31 2.99 -5.54
C ASN A 2 -13.79 3.21 -5.46
N ILE A 3 -13.14 3.36 -6.63
CA ILE A 3 -11.69 3.57 -6.68
C ILE A 3 -11.29 4.93 -6.12
N CYS A 4 -12.25 5.81 -5.82
CA CYS A 4 -11.96 7.06 -5.11
C CYS A 4 -11.44 6.83 -3.69
N ASP A 5 -11.56 5.62 -3.19
CA ASP A 5 -11.08 5.27 -1.85
C ASP A 5 -9.56 5.32 -1.74
N PHE A 6 -8.82 5.23 -2.85
CA PHE A 6 -7.38 5.31 -2.84
C PHE A 6 -6.89 6.55 -2.09
N GLY A 7 -7.41 7.72 -2.42
CA GLY A 7 -6.99 8.96 -1.77
C GLY A 7 -7.26 8.96 -0.27
N THR A 8 -8.43 8.46 0.12
CA THR A 8 -8.81 8.36 1.54
C THR A 8 -7.88 7.40 2.28
N VAL A 9 -7.62 6.23 1.71
CA VAL A 9 -6.73 5.24 2.32
C VAL A 9 -5.32 5.78 2.43
N LEU A 10 -4.81 6.42 1.38
CA LEU A 10 -3.48 7.01 1.39
C LEU A 10 -3.34 8.05 2.50
N LYS A 11 -4.34 8.92 2.64
CA LYS A 11 -4.34 9.94 3.68
C LYS A 11 -4.36 9.32 5.08
N GLN A 12 -5.17 8.28 5.28
CA GLN A 12 -5.24 7.58 6.56
C GLN A 12 -3.91 6.92 6.91
N LEU A 13 -3.27 6.26 5.94
CA LEU A 13 -1.97 5.64 6.15
C LEU A 13 -0.91 6.68 6.49
N ARG A 14 -0.88 7.77 5.75
CA ARG A 14 0.06 8.86 6.01
C ARG A 14 -0.10 9.39 7.43
N LYS A 15 -1.32 9.67 7.85
CA LYS A 15 -1.59 10.19 9.18
C LYS A 15 -1.27 9.17 10.27
N SER A 16 -1.55 7.89 10.03
CA SER A 16 -1.23 6.85 11.00
C SER A 16 0.28 6.69 11.21
N HIS A 17 1.08 7.09 10.24
CA HIS A 17 2.54 7.10 10.34
C HIS A 17 3.09 8.47 10.76
N SER A 18 2.20 9.38 11.15
CA SER A 18 2.57 10.73 11.62
C SER A 18 3.40 11.51 10.58
N LEU A 19 3.06 11.35 9.31
CA LEU A 19 3.78 12.01 8.22
C LEU A 19 2.99 13.20 7.68
N THR A 20 3.69 14.28 7.33
CA THR A 20 3.11 15.33 6.51
C THR A 20 3.10 14.90 5.04
N GLN A 21 2.34 15.61 4.21
CA GLN A 21 2.34 15.35 2.77
C GLN A 21 3.74 15.52 2.18
N SER A 22 4.49 16.53 2.65
CA SER A 22 5.86 16.75 2.19
C SER A 22 6.79 15.62 2.59
N GLU A 23 6.65 15.12 3.81
CA GLU A 23 7.47 14.01 4.31
C GLU A 23 7.20 12.73 3.54
N LEU A 24 5.93 12.42 3.30
CA LEU A 24 5.60 11.26 2.48
C LEU A 24 6.18 11.40 1.08
N GLY A 25 5.99 12.57 0.47
CA GLY A 25 6.53 12.81 -0.86
C GLY A 25 8.03 12.60 -0.93
N ALA A 26 8.77 13.16 0.02
CA ALA A 26 10.22 12.98 0.08
C ALA A 26 10.62 11.51 0.21
N SER A 27 9.83 10.73 0.95
CA SER A 27 10.13 9.31 1.17
C SER A 27 9.94 8.45 -0.07
N VAL A 28 9.02 8.82 -0.96
CA VAL A 28 8.67 7.99 -2.11
C VAL A 28 9.00 8.66 -3.45
N GLY A 29 9.55 9.86 -3.43
CA GLY A 29 9.93 10.56 -4.66
C GLY A 29 8.81 11.35 -5.31
N LEU A 30 7.90 11.92 -4.52
CA LEU A 30 6.80 12.75 -4.99
C LEU A 30 6.88 14.15 -4.39
N SER A 31 6.31 15.12 -5.08
CA SER A 31 6.14 16.45 -4.51
C SER A 31 4.93 16.46 -3.57
N LYS A 32 4.90 17.44 -2.67
CA LYS A 32 3.75 17.66 -1.80
C LYS A 32 2.47 17.85 -2.62
N ALA A 33 2.56 18.58 -3.72
CA ALA A 33 1.41 18.86 -4.57
C ALA A 33 0.81 17.58 -5.16
N VAL A 34 1.66 16.64 -5.56
CA VAL A 34 1.20 15.35 -6.11
C VAL A 34 0.55 14.51 -5.03
N VAL A 35 1.14 14.45 -3.83
CA VAL A 35 0.54 13.73 -2.71
C VAL A 35 -0.85 14.32 -2.42
N SER A 36 -0.95 15.64 -2.38
CA SER A 36 -2.23 16.32 -2.14
C SER A 36 -3.27 15.95 -3.20
N LYS A 37 -2.88 15.93 -4.48
CA LYS A 37 -3.79 15.54 -5.57
C LYS A 37 -4.32 14.12 -5.35
N TYR A 38 -3.44 13.18 -5.01
CA TYR A 38 -3.85 11.80 -4.78
C TYR A 38 -4.85 11.71 -3.63
N GLU A 39 -4.57 12.40 -2.52
CA GLU A 39 -5.43 12.37 -1.34
C GLU A 39 -6.79 13.02 -1.58
N ASN A 40 -6.86 13.95 -2.51
CA ASN A 40 -8.10 14.63 -2.85
C ASN A 40 -8.86 13.99 -4.02
N GLY A 41 -8.39 12.85 -4.50
CA GLY A 41 -9.06 12.13 -5.58
C GLY A 41 -8.89 12.78 -6.94
N MET A 42 -7.87 13.63 -7.11
CA MET A 42 -7.65 14.38 -8.35
C MET A 42 -6.60 13.75 -9.25
N GLY A 43 -6.17 12.54 -8.96
CA GLY A 43 -5.19 11.82 -9.77
C GLY A 43 -4.87 10.48 -9.18
N PHE A 44 -4.22 9.64 -9.99
CA PHE A 44 -3.80 8.30 -9.59
C PHE A 44 -2.34 8.09 -9.92
N PRO A 45 -1.63 7.29 -9.12
CA PRO A 45 -0.24 6.99 -9.38
C PRO A 45 -0.09 6.03 -10.56
N THR A 46 1.11 5.98 -11.12
CA THR A 46 1.49 4.90 -12.02
C THR A 46 1.54 3.59 -11.23
N PHE A 47 1.58 2.46 -11.94
CA PHE A 47 1.75 1.16 -11.28
C PHE A 47 2.99 1.12 -10.41
N ASP A 48 4.10 1.63 -10.91
CA ASP A 48 5.36 1.65 -10.16
C ASP A 48 5.22 2.43 -8.85
N MET A 49 4.58 3.59 -8.92
CA MET A 49 4.38 4.41 -7.72
C MET A 49 3.38 3.76 -6.77
N LEU A 50 2.33 3.12 -7.29
CA LEU A 50 1.37 2.41 -6.47
C LEU A 50 2.06 1.30 -5.67
N ILE A 51 2.92 0.52 -6.33
CA ILE A 51 3.68 -0.53 -5.68
C ILE A 51 4.63 0.07 -4.63
N ARG A 52 5.29 1.16 -4.96
CA ARG A 52 6.21 1.84 -4.04
C ARG A 52 5.50 2.34 -2.79
N LEU A 53 4.32 2.92 -2.95
CA LEU A 53 3.51 3.39 -1.81
C LEU A 53 3.06 2.21 -0.95
N ALA A 54 2.61 1.14 -1.57
CA ALA A 54 2.19 -0.07 -0.84
C ALA A 54 3.37 -0.65 -0.05
N ASP A 55 4.53 -0.77 -0.68
CA ASP A 55 5.73 -1.28 -0.01
C ASP A 55 6.16 -0.36 1.13
N TYR A 56 6.11 0.95 0.91
CA TYR A 56 6.50 1.91 1.94
C TYR A 56 5.65 1.77 3.20
N PHE A 57 4.34 1.59 3.03
CA PHE A 57 3.43 1.46 4.16
C PHE A 57 3.28 0.02 4.66
N GLY A 58 3.87 -0.96 3.98
CA GLY A 58 3.76 -2.36 4.36
C GLY A 58 2.35 -2.91 4.17
N VAL A 59 1.63 -2.44 3.17
CA VAL A 59 0.27 -2.89 2.85
C VAL A 59 0.23 -3.47 1.44
N THR A 60 -0.86 -4.16 1.13
CA THR A 60 -1.07 -4.65 -0.23
C THR A 60 -1.55 -3.51 -1.14
N THR A 61 -1.34 -3.65 -2.45
CA THR A 61 -1.89 -2.70 -3.40
C THR A 61 -3.42 -2.71 -3.37
N ASP A 62 -4.02 -3.88 -3.13
CA ASP A 62 -5.47 -4.00 -3.00
C ASP A 62 -6.00 -3.19 -1.82
N TYR A 63 -5.30 -3.24 -0.68
CA TYR A 63 -5.69 -2.42 0.46
C TYR A 63 -5.58 -0.94 0.12
N LEU A 64 -4.48 -0.56 -0.50
CA LEU A 64 -4.23 0.85 -0.85
C LEU A 64 -5.29 1.37 -1.84
N LEU A 65 -5.76 0.51 -2.73
CA LEU A 65 -6.82 0.86 -3.68
C LEU A 65 -8.22 0.83 -3.09
N GLY A 66 -8.37 0.36 -1.86
CA GLY A 66 -9.67 0.28 -1.20
C GLY A 66 -10.49 -0.95 -1.58
N VAL A 67 -9.87 -1.95 -2.24
CA VAL A 67 -10.59 -3.16 -2.67
C VAL A 67 -10.44 -4.30 -1.67
N ALA A 68 -9.54 -4.17 -0.69
CA ALA A 68 -9.36 -5.14 0.38
C ALA A 68 -9.41 -4.42 1.71
N LYS A 69 -9.96 -5.09 2.73
CA LYS A 69 -10.08 -4.51 4.07
C LYS A 69 -8.85 -4.76 4.91
N ASP A 70 -8.12 -5.84 4.64
CA ASP A 70 -6.95 -6.20 5.41
C ASP A 70 -5.71 -5.55 4.81
N LYS A 71 -4.96 -4.82 5.64
CA LYS A 71 -3.75 -4.10 5.20
C LYS A 71 -2.68 -5.07 4.75
N THR A 72 -2.48 -6.12 5.53
CA THR A 72 -1.47 -7.16 5.31
C THR A 72 -2.06 -8.47 5.75
N VAL A 73 -1.34 -9.56 5.49
CA VAL A 73 -1.71 -10.85 6.05
C VAL A 73 -1.55 -10.78 7.57
N ASN A 74 -2.63 -11.05 8.30
CA ASN A 74 -2.60 -11.04 9.75
C ASN A 74 -2.06 -12.37 10.26
N VAL A 75 -0.87 -12.32 10.86
CA VAL A 75 -0.23 -13.53 11.40
C VAL A 75 -0.37 -13.64 12.92
N SER A 76 -1.14 -12.74 13.56
CA SER A 76 -1.39 -12.80 15.00
C SER A 76 -2.13 -14.07 15.36
N GLY A 77 -1.64 -14.80 16.34
CA GLY A 77 -2.26 -16.05 16.78
C GLY A 77 -1.88 -17.27 15.95
N LEU A 78 -1.05 -17.10 14.92
CA LEU A 78 -0.57 -18.23 14.13
C LEU A 78 0.68 -18.82 14.75
N SER A 79 0.88 -20.13 14.58
CA SER A 79 2.12 -20.80 14.97
C SER A 79 3.24 -20.40 14.01
N GLU A 80 4.50 -20.61 14.40
CA GLU A 80 5.64 -20.35 13.52
C GLU A 80 5.50 -21.11 12.20
N THR A 81 5.07 -22.36 12.24
CA THR A 81 4.88 -23.14 11.02
C THR A 81 3.82 -22.52 10.12
N GLN A 82 2.72 -22.05 10.71
CA GLN A 82 1.66 -21.39 9.95
C GLN A 82 2.14 -20.08 9.34
N ILE A 83 2.93 -19.32 10.09
CA ILE A 83 3.52 -18.06 9.58
C ILE A 83 4.44 -18.35 8.41
N GLU A 84 5.30 -19.37 8.50
CA GLU A 84 6.17 -19.76 7.41
C GLU A 84 5.38 -20.14 6.17
N THR A 85 4.29 -20.88 6.34
CA THR A 85 3.45 -21.27 5.22
C THR A 85 2.83 -20.06 4.54
N VAL A 86 2.34 -19.09 5.32
CA VAL A 86 1.78 -17.86 4.79
C VAL A 86 2.84 -17.08 4.00
N HIS A 87 4.03 -16.92 4.58
CA HIS A 87 5.10 -16.19 3.90
C HIS A 87 5.54 -16.88 2.61
N ARG A 88 5.55 -18.20 2.60
CA ARG A 88 5.90 -18.96 1.39
C ARG A 88 4.88 -18.72 0.27
N VAL A 89 3.59 -18.75 0.60
CA VAL A 89 2.54 -18.51 -0.38
C VAL A 89 2.66 -17.10 -0.96
N ILE A 90 2.89 -16.11 -0.11
CA ILE A 90 3.07 -14.72 -0.55
C ILE A 90 4.29 -14.61 -1.47
N ALA A 91 5.41 -15.23 -1.11
CA ALA A 91 6.63 -15.18 -1.90
C ALA A 91 6.41 -15.80 -3.29
N GLU A 92 5.71 -16.93 -3.37
CA GLU A 92 5.39 -17.56 -4.65
C GLU A 92 4.48 -16.69 -5.50
N PHE A 93 3.49 -16.06 -4.89
CA PHE A 93 2.58 -15.16 -5.59
C PHE A 93 3.35 -13.99 -6.20
N HIS A 94 4.24 -13.36 -5.44
CA HIS A 94 5.07 -12.27 -5.96
C HIS A 94 5.99 -12.73 -7.09
N ARG A 95 6.57 -13.92 -6.96
CA ARG A 95 7.44 -14.47 -8.00
C ARG A 95 6.69 -14.67 -9.30
N ASP A 96 5.48 -15.20 -9.24
CA ASP A 96 4.67 -15.43 -10.43
C ASP A 96 4.29 -14.09 -11.10
N ASN A 97 3.99 -13.08 -10.31
CA ASN A 97 3.68 -11.75 -10.84
C ASN A 97 4.88 -11.12 -11.53
N HIS A 98 6.08 -11.37 -11.03
CA HIS A 98 7.32 -10.83 -11.63
C HIS A 98 7.73 -11.54 -12.90
N LYS A 99 7.26 -12.75 -13.14
CA LYS A 99 7.58 -13.50 -14.34
C LYS A 99 6.80 -13.05 -15.57
N ASN A 100 5.75 -12.32 -15.35
CA ASN A 100 4.92 -11.81 -16.43
C ASN A 100 5.36 -10.40 -16.85
#